data_c46444bcb1e1b58a802c2ca848fb7103
#
_entry.id   c46444bcb1e1b58a802c2ca848fb7103
#
_cell.length_a   1.000
_cell.length_b   1.000
_cell.length_c   1.000
_cell.angle_alpha   90.00
_cell.angle_beta   90.00
_cell.angle_gamma   90.00
#
_symmetry.space_group_name_H-M   'P 1'
#
loop_
_entity.id
_entity.type
_entity.pdbx_description
1 polymer ?
#
loop_
_entity_poly.entity_id
_entity_poly.type
_entity_poly.pdbx_seq_one_letter_code
_entity_poly.pdbx_strand_id
1 'polypeptide(L)'
;MNKTVILTLTAAALLSTTDAMAQLKYPATAKDNTVDEYFGEKVADPYRWLENDTSAATAEWVREENLVSRKYLDNIPMRKAILKRLKETVNYEKRGMAFECGGKWYAYRNDGLQNQSVLYQMDRYDAPVSKWRVWLDPNTLSTDGTVALKSTTFSHDGKYMAYVISRNGSDWEEIYVKDVATGKTLDDHIVWAKFTKATWVGDGFYYSAYDAPEKGKETSAKNSVQKIYY
;
A
#
# COMPACT_ATOMS: atom_id res chain seq x y z
N MET A 1 -28.65 59.64 -0.44
CA MET A 1 -28.65 58.14 -0.49
C MET A 1 -28.39 57.62 0.92
N ASN A 2 -29.38 56.97 1.48
CA ASN A 2 -29.33 56.58 2.89
C ASN A 2 -28.27 55.51 3.12
N LYS A 3 -27.42 55.70 4.16
CA LYS A 3 -26.39 54.72 4.57
C LYS A 3 -26.94 53.29 4.81
N THR A 4 -28.19 53.18 5.14
CA THR A 4 -28.90 51.90 5.36
C THR A 4 -29.09 51.10 4.05
N VAL A 5 -29.30 51.79 2.90
CA VAL A 5 -29.51 51.13 1.60
C VAL A 5 -28.17 50.57 1.06
N ILE A 6 -27.05 51.23 1.36
CA ILE A 6 -25.73 50.80 0.96
C ILE A 6 -25.32 49.54 1.78
N LEU A 7 -25.66 49.48 3.07
CA LEU A 7 -25.34 48.32 3.93
C LEU A 7 -26.13 47.06 3.53
N THR A 8 -27.40 47.24 3.12
CA THR A 8 -28.24 46.10 2.67
C THR A 8 -27.79 45.56 1.31
N LEU A 9 -27.32 46.39 0.41
CA LEU A 9 -26.77 45.94 -0.89
C LEU A 9 -25.43 45.22 -0.72
N THR A 10 -24.57 45.66 0.21
CA THR A 10 -23.29 44.99 0.51
C THR A 10 -23.48 43.64 1.21
N ALA A 11 -24.49 43.54 2.11
CA ALA A 11 -24.81 42.27 2.75
C ALA A 11 -25.44 41.25 1.79
N ALA A 12 -26.26 41.69 0.83
CA ALA A 12 -26.83 40.85 -0.22
C ALA A 12 -25.76 40.36 -1.21
N ALA A 13 -24.73 41.19 -1.52
CA ALA A 13 -23.62 40.80 -2.38
C ALA A 13 -22.64 39.81 -1.71
N LEU A 14 -22.55 39.83 -0.37
CA LEU A 14 -21.74 38.86 0.40
C LEU A 14 -22.43 37.50 0.59
N LEU A 15 -23.74 37.44 0.49
CA LEU A 15 -24.52 36.21 0.56
C LEU A 15 -24.64 35.47 -0.79
N SER A 16 -24.29 36.12 -1.90
CA SER A 16 -24.36 35.51 -3.24
C SER A 16 -23.06 34.87 -3.74
N THR A 17 -22.02 34.86 -2.91
CA THR A 17 -20.72 34.18 -3.25
C THR A 17 -20.52 32.83 -2.53
N THR A 18 -21.59 32.21 -2.04
CA THR A 18 -21.52 30.74 -1.95
C THR A 18 -21.62 30.23 -3.39
N ASP A 19 -20.48 30.22 -4.08
CA ASP A 19 -20.33 29.36 -5.23
C ASP A 19 -20.88 28.00 -4.79
N ALA A 20 -22.04 27.65 -5.29
CA ALA A 20 -22.57 26.32 -5.17
C ALA A 20 -21.51 25.41 -5.82
N MET A 21 -20.59 24.90 -5.00
CA MET A 21 -19.71 23.82 -5.43
C MET A 21 -20.65 22.80 -6.04
N ALA A 22 -20.66 22.71 -7.36
CA ALA A 22 -21.54 21.80 -8.05
C ALA A 22 -21.31 20.42 -7.44
N GLN A 23 -22.29 19.94 -6.69
CA GLN A 23 -22.20 18.66 -6.02
C GLN A 23 -21.94 17.61 -7.07
N LEU A 24 -20.84 16.87 -6.92
CA LEU A 24 -20.51 15.81 -7.85
C LEU A 24 -21.66 14.79 -7.85
N LYS A 25 -22.17 14.49 -9.04
CA LYS A 25 -23.24 13.52 -9.19
C LYS A 25 -22.62 12.15 -9.43
N TYR A 26 -22.58 11.34 -8.38
CA TYR A 26 -22.14 9.96 -8.44
C TYR A 26 -23.27 9.04 -8.93
N PRO A 27 -22.92 7.89 -9.53
CA PRO A 27 -23.89 6.84 -9.88
C PRO A 27 -24.66 6.37 -8.64
N ALA A 28 -25.88 5.89 -8.85
CA ALA A 28 -26.67 5.33 -7.76
C ALA A 28 -26.09 3.95 -7.39
N THR A 29 -25.65 3.79 -6.16
CA THR A 29 -25.17 2.50 -5.64
C THR A 29 -26.36 1.55 -5.42
N ALA A 30 -26.29 0.35 -5.98
CA ALA A 30 -27.29 -0.69 -5.78
C ALA A 30 -27.38 -1.08 -4.30
N LYS A 31 -28.60 -1.34 -3.85
CA LYS A 31 -28.87 -1.80 -2.48
C LYS A 31 -29.43 -3.22 -2.52
N ASP A 32 -29.00 -4.06 -1.59
CA ASP A 32 -29.61 -5.35 -1.32
C ASP A 32 -30.34 -5.38 0.04
N ASN A 33 -30.85 -6.54 0.42
CA ASN A 33 -31.61 -6.70 1.66
C ASN A 33 -30.79 -7.38 2.77
N THR A 34 -29.46 -7.28 2.73
CA THR A 34 -28.60 -7.87 3.75
C THR A 34 -28.87 -7.24 5.12
N VAL A 35 -29.05 -8.10 6.13
CA VAL A 35 -29.31 -7.69 7.51
C VAL A 35 -28.52 -8.59 8.44
N ASP A 36 -27.76 -7.98 9.34
CA ASP A 36 -27.10 -8.67 10.45
C ASP A 36 -27.93 -8.54 11.73
N GLU A 37 -27.70 -9.44 12.67
CA GLU A 37 -28.28 -9.39 14.00
C GLU A 37 -27.18 -9.30 15.05
N TYR A 38 -27.19 -8.24 15.84
CA TYR A 38 -26.27 -8.01 16.94
C TYR A 38 -27.04 -7.86 18.25
N PHE A 39 -26.80 -8.75 19.18
CA PHE A 39 -27.46 -8.72 20.51
C PHE A 39 -28.99 -8.67 20.46
N GLY A 40 -29.60 -9.29 19.44
CA GLY A 40 -31.06 -9.30 19.24
C GLY A 40 -31.59 -8.10 18.42
N GLU A 41 -30.74 -7.18 18.01
CA GLU A 41 -31.11 -6.06 17.14
C GLU A 41 -30.71 -6.32 15.68
N LYS A 42 -31.63 -6.04 14.77
CA LYS A 42 -31.41 -6.17 13.32
C LYS A 42 -30.82 -4.89 12.75
N VAL A 43 -29.65 -5.00 12.13
CA VAL A 43 -28.93 -3.91 11.49
C VAL A 43 -28.88 -4.16 9.99
N ALA A 44 -29.50 -3.29 9.20
CA ALA A 44 -29.45 -3.39 7.74
C ALA A 44 -28.08 -2.93 7.20
N ASP A 45 -27.52 -3.72 6.31
CA ASP A 45 -26.32 -3.37 5.57
C ASP A 45 -26.51 -3.57 4.05
N PRO A 46 -27.21 -2.66 3.40
CA PRO A 46 -27.59 -2.80 1.99
C PRO A 46 -26.41 -2.73 1.02
N TYR A 47 -25.23 -2.44 1.49
CA TYR A 47 -24.01 -2.31 0.69
C TYR A 47 -22.97 -3.41 0.99
N ARG A 48 -23.33 -4.45 1.73
CA ARG A 48 -22.45 -5.57 2.08
C ARG A 48 -21.79 -6.22 0.85
N TRP A 49 -22.45 -6.21 -0.30
CA TRP A 49 -21.92 -6.74 -1.54
C TRP A 49 -20.63 -6.07 -2.00
N LEU A 50 -20.36 -4.81 -1.58
CA LEU A 50 -19.11 -4.10 -1.87
C LEU A 50 -17.89 -4.68 -1.13
N GLU A 51 -18.08 -5.47 -0.07
CA GLU A 51 -16.98 -6.14 0.63
C GLU A 51 -16.32 -7.26 -0.21
N ASN A 52 -17.03 -7.74 -1.23
CA ASN A 52 -16.44 -8.69 -2.18
C ASN A 52 -15.65 -7.91 -3.25
N ASP A 53 -14.40 -7.58 -2.95
CA ASP A 53 -13.48 -6.82 -3.78
C ASP A 53 -13.06 -7.55 -5.08
N THR A 54 -13.26 -8.87 -5.15
CA THR A 54 -12.97 -9.69 -6.33
C THR A 54 -14.18 -9.85 -7.27
N SER A 55 -15.35 -9.35 -6.90
CA SER A 55 -16.55 -9.45 -7.72
C SER A 55 -16.54 -8.48 -8.90
N ALA A 56 -17.09 -8.94 -10.03
CA ALA A 56 -17.25 -8.08 -11.21
C ALA A 56 -18.17 -6.87 -10.92
N ALA A 57 -19.17 -7.04 -10.05
CA ALA A 57 -20.09 -5.96 -9.67
C ALA A 57 -19.37 -4.86 -8.88
N THR A 58 -18.52 -5.21 -7.92
CA THR A 58 -17.72 -4.26 -7.19
C THR A 58 -16.69 -3.57 -8.08
N ALA A 59 -16.03 -4.31 -8.96
CA ALA A 59 -15.09 -3.73 -9.94
C ALA A 59 -15.77 -2.71 -10.86
N GLU A 60 -16.97 -3.00 -11.34
CA GLU A 60 -17.74 -2.08 -12.18
C GLU A 60 -18.17 -0.84 -11.39
N TRP A 61 -18.66 -0.99 -10.16
CA TRP A 61 -19.00 0.12 -9.29
C TRP A 61 -17.79 1.04 -9.06
N VAL A 62 -16.63 0.48 -8.72
CA VAL A 62 -15.38 1.23 -8.56
C VAL A 62 -15.01 2.00 -9.84
N ARG A 63 -15.18 1.38 -11.00
CA ARG A 63 -14.91 2.02 -12.29
C ARG A 63 -15.82 3.23 -12.51
N GLU A 64 -17.13 3.09 -12.29
CA GLU A 64 -18.11 4.17 -12.45
C GLU A 64 -17.85 5.35 -11.48
N GLU A 65 -17.59 5.06 -10.21
CA GLU A 65 -17.27 6.08 -9.20
C GLU A 65 -15.96 6.81 -9.56
N ASN A 66 -14.97 6.09 -10.07
CA ASN A 66 -13.71 6.67 -10.51
C ASN A 66 -13.88 7.58 -11.74
N LEU A 67 -14.81 7.34 -12.63
CA LEU A 67 -15.07 8.24 -13.77
C LEU A 67 -15.47 9.64 -13.28
N VAL A 68 -16.32 9.72 -12.26
CA VAL A 68 -16.74 11.00 -11.66
C VAL A 68 -15.59 11.67 -10.95
N SER A 69 -14.93 10.94 -10.05
CA SER A 69 -13.81 11.45 -9.24
C SER A 69 -12.65 11.94 -10.11
N ARG A 70 -12.26 11.15 -11.12
CA ARG A 70 -11.18 11.49 -12.03
C ARG A 70 -11.51 12.70 -12.88
N LYS A 71 -12.73 12.77 -13.41
CA LYS A 71 -13.17 13.95 -14.17
C LYS A 71 -13.01 15.24 -13.37
N TYR A 72 -13.35 15.23 -12.07
CA TYR A 72 -13.16 16.37 -11.20
C TYR A 72 -11.68 16.63 -10.92
N LEU A 73 -10.95 15.64 -10.43
CA LEU A 73 -9.56 15.79 -10.03
C LEU A 73 -8.64 16.21 -11.17
N ASP A 74 -8.84 15.67 -12.37
CA ASP A 74 -7.98 15.95 -13.53
C ASP A 74 -8.22 17.34 -14.11
N ASN A 75 -9.38 17.95 -13.82
CA ASN A 75 -9.72 19.32 -14.20
C ASN A 75 -9.31 20.39 -13.19
N ILE A 76 -8.71 20.03 -12.05
CA ILE A 76 -8.19 21.01 -11.09
C ILE A 76 -7.05 21.80 -11.77
N PRO A 77 -7.17 23.13 -11.92
CA PRO A 77 -6.23 23.92 -12.74
C PRO A 77 -4.77 23.79 -12.28
N MET A 78 -4.52 23.74 -10.97
CA MET A 78 -3.17 23.68 -10.40
C MET A 78 -2.59 22.25 -10.33
N ARG A 79 -3.37 21.22 -10.60
CA ARG A 79 -2.94 19.81 -10.42
C ARG A 79 -1.64 19.49 -11.15
N LYS A 80 -1.53 19.89 -12.42
CA LYS A 80 -0.33 19.64 -13.24
C LYS A 80 0.90 20.37 -12.70
N ALA A 81 0.75 21.61 -12.27
CA ALA A 81 1.84 22.41 -11.71
C ALA A 81 2.31 21.82 -10.36
N ILE A 82 1.38 21.45 -9.49
CA ILE A 82 1.67 20.79 -8.21
C ILE A 82 2.40 19.46 -8.45
N LEU A 83 1.89 18.61 -9.35
CA LEU A 83 2.52 17.32 -9.67
C LEU A 83 3.96 17.50 -10.19
N LYS A 84 4.17 18.47 -11.09
CA LYS A 84 5.50 18.80 -11.59
C LYS A 84 6.43 19.19 -10.44
N ARG A 85 5.98 20.12 -9.58
CA ARG A 85 6.77 20.59 -8.44
C ARG A 85 7.08 19.48 -7.45
N LEU A 86 6.12 18.62 -7.14
CA LEU A 86 6.34 17.46 -6.27
C LEU A 86 7.41 16.52 -6.85
N LYS A 87 7.30 16.18 -8.15
CA LYS A 87 8.30 15.33 -8.81
C LYS A 87 9.70 15.95 -8.75
N GLU A 88 9.84 17.23 -9.03
CA GLU A 88 11.13 17.93 -8.92
C GLU A 88 11.67 17.88 -7.49
N THR A 89 10.81 18.09 -6.50
CA THR A 89 11.21 18.16 -5.09
C THR A 89 11.63 16.81 -4.53
N VAL A 90 10.96 15.71 -4.94
CA VAL A 90 11.27 14.36 -4.42
C VAL A 90 12.29 13.60 -5.26
N ASN A 91 12.66 14.13 -6.44
CA ASN A 91 13.61 13.50 -7.34
C ASN A 91 15.06 13.78 -6.91
N TYR A 92 15.45 13.18 -5.81
CA TYR A 92 16.84 13.14 -5.35
C TYR A 92 17.19 11.74 -4.89
N GLU A 93 18.45 11.39 -5.02
CA GLU A 93 18.92 10.07 -4.58
C GLU A 93 18.77 9.92 -3.06
N LYS A 94 18.17 8.82 -2.64
CA LYS A 94 17.98 8.44 -1.24
C LYS A 94 18.79 7.18 -0.97
N ARG A 95 19.58 7.19 0.10
CA ARG A 95 20.39 6.05 0.54
C ARG A 95 20.10 5.74 1.99
N GLY A 96 19.83 4.47 2.27
CA GLY A 96 19.81 3.95 3.63
C GLY A 96 21.23 3.74 4.15
N MET A 97 21.35 3.59 5.46
CA MET A 97 22.60 3.20 6.10
C MET A 97 23.00 1.79 5.65
N ALA A 98 24.28 1.61 5.33
CA ALA A 98 24.80 0.29 4.99
C ALA A 98 24.90 -0.59 6.25
N PHE A 99 24.62 -1.87 6.09
CA PHE A 99 24.76 -2.89 7.14
C PHE A 99 25.45 -4.13 6.59
N GLU A 100 26.12 -4.85 7.46
CA GLU A 100 26.83 -6.07 7.10
C GLU A 100 26.03 -7.31 7.46
N CYS A 101 26.08 -8.32 6.58
CA CYS A 101 25.60 -9.66 6.87
C CYS A 101 26.34 -10.70 6.00
N GLY A 102 26.79 -11.81 6.62
CA GLY A 102 27.46 -12.89 5.90
C GLY A 102 28.73 -12.45 5.14
N GLY A 103 29.47 -11.48 5.67
CA GLY A 103 30.69 -10.94 5.02
C GLY A 103 30.40 -10.08 3.78
N LYS A 104 29.17 -9.68 3.58
CA LYS A 104 28.74 -8.75 2.53
C LYS A 104 28.05 -7.55 3.14
N TRP A 105 28.10 -6.43 2.43
CA TRP A 105 27.43 -5.20 2.83
C TRP A 105 26.16 -4.99 2.00
N TYR A 106 25.17 -4.43 2.61
CA TYR A 106 23.88 -4.15 1.99
C TYR A 106 23.43 -2.72 2.28
N ALA A 107 22.76 -2.10 1.32
CA ALA A 107 22.11 -0.79 1.53
C ALA A 107 20.88 -0.65 0.62
N TYR A 108 19.87 0.00 1.13
CA TYR A 108 18.77 0.45 0.32
C TYR A 108 19.13 1.73 -0.42
N ARG A 109 18.76 1.80 -1.69
CA ARG A 109 18.94 2.99 -2.52
C ARG A 109 17.73 3.20 -3.41
N ASN A 110 17.31 4.47 -3.54
CA ASN A 110 16.33 4.92 -4.51
C ASN A 110 16.97 6.03 -5.34
N ASP A 111 16.88 5.97 -6.66
CA ASP A 111 17.50 6.94 -7.55
C ASP A 111 16.75 8.28 -7.63
N GLY A 112 15.58 8.35 -7.01
CA GLY A 112 14.76 9.55 -6.91
C GLY A 112 13.26 9.27 -7.04
N LEU A 113 12.84 8.73 -8.16
CA LEU A 113 11.42 8.52 -8.49
C LEU A 113 11.00 7.04 -8.56
N GLN A 114 11.87 6.11 -8.24
CA GLN A 114 11.49 4.70 -8.12
C GLN A 114 10.36 4.55 -7.09
N ASN A 115 9.41 3.66 -7.36
CA ASN A 115 8.27 3.42 -6.46
C ASN A 115 8.74 2.93 -5.08
N GLN A 116 9.72 2.03 -5.05
CA GLN A 116 10.32 1.49 -3.85
C GLN A 116 11.86 1.53 -3.94
N SER A 117 12.51 1.61 -2.78
CA SER A 117 13.97 1.50 -2.72
C SER A 117 14.43 0.09 -3.02
N VAL A 118 15.49 -0.02 -3.81
CA VAL A 118 16.13 -1.28 -4.18
C VAL A 118 17.16 -1.63 -3.12
N LEU A 119 17.23 -2.90 -2.72
CA LEU A 119 18.29 -3.43 -1.87
C LEU A 119 19.46 -3.84 -2.74
N TYR A 120 20.61 -3.24 -2.46
CA TYR A 120 21.89 -3.55 -3.13
C TYR A 120 22.82 -4.32 -2.21
N GLN A 121 23.69 -5.12 -2.81
CA GLN A 121 24.81 -5.81 -2.17
C GLN A 121 26.13 -5.20 -2.61
N MET A 122 27.08 -5.12 -1.70
CA MET A 122 28.43 -4.59 -1.89
C MET A 122 29.45 -5.49 -1.23
N ASP A 123 30.68 -5.50 -1.74
CA ASP A 123 31.79 -6.24 -1.11
C ASP A 123 32.41 -5.47 0.07
N ARG A 124 32.24 -4.13 0.08
CA ARG A 124 32.74 -3.22 1.15
C ARG A 124 31.76 -2.08 1.34
N TYR A 125 31.65 -1.56 2.58
CA TYR A 125 30.74 -0.47 2.93
C TYR A 125 31.04 0.83 2.17
N ASP A 126 32.31 1.06 1.79
CA ASP A 126 32.79 2.24 1.09
C ASP A 126 32.89 2.03 -0.44
N ALA A 127 32.36 0.93 -0.96
CA ALA A 127 32.36 0.66 -2.38
C ALA A 127 31.59 1.75 -3.16
N PRO A 128 32.16 2.24 -4.28
CA PRO A 128 31.45 3.21 -5.11
C PRO A 128 30.18 2.60 -5.69
N VAL A 129 29.13 3.42 -5.87
CA VAL A 129 27.80 2.98 -6.35
C VAL A 129 27.87 2.17 -7.65
N SER A 130 28.85 2.47 -8.51
CA SER A 130 29.09 1.71 -9.75
C SER A 130 29.45 0.24 -9.54
N LYS A 131 29.81 -0.15 -8.30
CA LYS A 131 30.15 -1.54 -7.93
C LYS A 131 29.04 -2.21 -7.13
N TRP A 132 27.92 -1.50 -6.86
CA TRP A 132 26.80 -2.07 -6.17
C TRP A 132 26.02 -3.01 -7.10
N ARG A 133 25.64 -4.16 -6.58
CA ARG A 133 24.84 -5.15 -7.31
C ARG A 133 23.42 -5.15 -6.77
N VAL A 134 22.43 -5.15 -7.66
CA VAL A 134 21.04 -5.32 -7.26
C VAL A 134 20.90 -6.68 -6.56
N TRP A 135 20.43 -6.65 -5.33
CA TRP A 135 20.17 -7.84 -4.54
C TRP A 135 18.70 -8.23 -4.52
N LEU A 136 17.83 -7.25 -4.26
CA LEU A 136 16.39 -7.38 -4.34
C LEU A 136 15.81 -6.06 -4.85
N ASP A 137 15.19 -6.11 -6.02
CA ASP A 137 14.43 -4.98 -6.56
C ASP A 137 12.94 -5.22 -6.40
N PRO A 138 12.29 -4.58 -5.39
CA PRO A 138 10.85 -4.75 -5.18
C PRO A 138 10.00 -4.18 -6.32
N ASN A 139 10.56 -3.29 -7.15
CA ASN A 139 9.84 -2.73 -8.29
C ASN A 139 9.62 -3.76 -9.41
N THR A 140 10.31 -4.90 -9.36
CA THR A 140 10.17 -6.00 -10.34
C THR A 140 9.24 -7.13 -9.87
N LEU A 141 8.71 -7.04 -8.63
CA LEU A 141 7.86 -8.09 -8.05
C LEU A 141 6.44 -8.08 -8.61
N SER A 142 6.02 -6.97 -9.24
CA SER A 142 4.76 -6.89 -10.00
C SER A 142 4.91 -5.91 -11.16
N THR A 143 4.12 -6.12 -12.21
CA THR A 143 4.14 -5.25 -13.40
C THR A 143 3.37 -3.95 -13.20
N ASP A 144 2.41 -3.95 -12.28
CA ASP A 144 1.54 -2.82 -11.96
C ASP A 144 2.01 -2.00 -10.74
N GLY A 145 3.09 -2.44 -10.07
CA GLY A 145 3.65 -1.76 -8.89
C GLY A 145 2.82 -1.90 -7.61
N THR A 146 1.88 -2.84 -7.57
CA THR A 146 0.99 -3.06 -6.40
C THR A 146 1.59 -3.96 -5.32
N VAL A 147 2.74 -4.61 -5.58
CA VAL A 147 3.47 -5.39 -4.58
C VAL A 147 4.41 -4.49 -3.80
N ALA A 148 4.27 -4.47 -2.49
CA ALA A 148 5.12 -3.70 -1.58
C ALA A 148 6.04 -4.61 -0.76
N LEU A 149 7.33 -4.31 -0.73
CA LEU A 149 8.29 -4.92 0.19
C LEU A 149 8.08 -4.34 1.59
N LYS A 150 7.76 -5.18 2.56
CA LYS A 150 7.49 -4.79 3.95
C LYS A 150 8.74 -4.85 4.82
N SER A 151 9.51 -5.92 4.70
CA SER A 151 10.74 -6.10 5.47
C SER A 151 11.69 -7.10 4.82
N THR A 152 12.96 -7.04 5.23
CA THR A 152 13.96 -8.07 4.96
C THR A 152 14.70 -8.38 6.25
N THR A 153 15.00 -9.65 6.49
CA THR A 153 15.80 -10.12 7.63
C THR A 153 16.75 -11.20 7.17
N PHE A 154 17.98 -11.16 7.66
CA PHE A 154 18.98 -12.16 7.35
C PHE A 154 19.13 -13.16 8.49
N SER A 155 19.46 -14.43 8.17
CA SER A 155 19.87 -15.41 9.16
C SER A 155 21.17 -14.97 9.84
N HIS A 156 21.39 -15.38 11.09
CA HIS A 156 22.56 -14.97 11.87
C HIS A 156 23.90 -15.41 11.23
N ASP A 157 23.89 -16.52 10.52
CA ASP A 157 25.06 -17.03 9.78
C ASP A 157 25.20 -16.41 8.37
N GLY A 158 24.26 -15.55 7.97
CA GLY A 158 24.26 -14.87 6.67
C GLY A 158 23.96 -15.75 5.47
N LYS A 159 23.50 -17.00 5.67
CA LYS A 159 23.19 -17.91 4.55
C LYS A 159 21.88 -17.59 3.86
N TYR A 160 20.89 -17.12 4.60
CA TYR A 160 19.53 -16.90 4.13
C TYR A 160 19.05 -15.47 4.38
N MET A 161 18.17 -14.99 3.52
CA MET A 161 17.42 -13.76 3.70
C MET A 161 15.93 -14.03 3.52
N ALA A 162 15.14 -13.82 4.56
CA ALA A 162 13.69 -13.75 4.43
C ALA A 162 13.28 -12.34 4.01
N TYR A 163 12.32 -12.25 3.08
CA TYR A 163 11.69 -10.99 2.72
C TYR A 163 10.17 -11.12 2.73
N VAL A 164 9.52 -10.08 3.21
CA VAL A 164 8.07 -10.02 3.40
C VAL A 164 7.49 -9.04 2.41
N ILE A 165 6.45 -9.46 1.71
CA ILE A 165 5.72 -8.61 0.77
C ILE A 165 4.23 -8.55 1.13
N SER A 166 3.57 -7.48 0.69
CA SER A 166 2.10 -7.42 0.62
C SER A 166 1.66 -7.08 -0.79
N ARG A 167 0.45 -7.53 -1.17
CA ARG A 167 -0.12 -7.31 -2.49
C ARG A 167 -1.35 -6.40 -2.41
N ASN A 168 -1.51 -5.54 -3.40
CA ASN A 168 -2.71 -4.72 -3.60
C ASN A 168 -3.11 -3.87 -2.36
N GLY A 169 -2.13 -3.46 -1.55
CA GLY A 169 -2.39 -2.70 -0.32
C GLY A 169 -3.03 -3.51 0.81
N SER A 170 -3.12 -4.82 0.68
CA SER A 170 -3.63 -5.70 1.74
C SER A 170 -2.70 -5.71 2.95
N ASP A 171 -3.27 -5.96 4.13
CA ASP A 171 -2.51 -6.27 5.34
C ASP A 171 -2.01 -7.71 5.36
N TRP A 172 -2.52 -8.57 4.47
CA TRP A 172 -1.99 -9.91 4.31
C TRP A 172 -0.60 -9.86 3.71
N GLU A 173 0.30 -10.61 4.32
CA GLU A 173 1.72 -10.65 4.00
C GLU A 173 2.11 -12.06 3.57
N GLU A 174 3.09 -12.10 2.68
CA GLU A 174 3.72 -13.33 2.21
C GLU A 174 5.21 -13.27 2.56
N ILE A 175 5.76 -14.38 3.06
CA ILE A 175 7.18 -14.48 3.40
C ILE A 175 7.85 -15.43 2.41
N TYR A 176 8.95 -14.99 1.84
CA TYR A 176 9.82 -15.75 0.95
C TYR A 176 11.23 -15.80 1.52
N VAL A 177 11.99 -16.82 1.14
CA VAL A 177 13.38 -16.98 1.54
C VAL A 177 14.30 -16.99 0.31
N LYS A 178 15.42 -16.28 0.40
CA LYS A 178 16.50 -16.30 -0.59
C LYS A 178 17.75 -16.94 0.00
N ASP A 179 18.40 -17.77 -0.77
CA ASP A 179 19.76 -18.24 -0.50
C ASP A 179 20.75 -17.09 -0.84
N VAL A 180 21.59 -16.72 0.11
CA VAL A 180 22.51 -15.58 -0.03
C VAL A 180 23.69 -15.89 -0.94
N ALA A 181 24.13 -17.14 -1.01
CA ALA A 181 25.27 -17.52 -1.86
C ALA A 181 24.90 -17.49 -3.35
N THR A 182 23.70 -17.97 -3.68
CA THR A 182 23.22 -18.09 -5.07
C THR A 182 22.35 -16.94 -5.51
N GLY A 183 21.73 -16.19 -4.57
CA GLY A 183 20.74 -15.16 -4.86
C GLY A 183 19.38 -15.71 -5.32
N LYS A 184 19.18 -17.01 -5.28
CA LYS A 184 17.92 -17.66 -5.70
C LYS A 184 16.89 -17.57 -4.58
N THR A 185 15.64 -17.33 -4.94
CA THR A 185 14.50 -17.54 -4.03
C THR A 185 14.26 -19.04 -3.91
N LEU A 186 14.14 -19.54 -2.69
CA LEU A 186 13.83 -20.92 -2.37
C LEU A 186 12.31 -21.19 -2.54
N ASP A 187 11.92 -22.45 -2.41
CA ASP A 187 10.52 -22.85 -2.54
C ASP A 187 9.68 -22.50 -1.30
N ASP A 188 10.34 -22.04 -0.23
CA ASP A 188 9.68 -21.58 0.98
C ASP A 188 8.77 -20.38 0.70
N HIS A 189 7.46 -20.58 0.87
CA HIS A 189 6.44 -19.57 0.67
C HIS A 189 5.39 -19.67 1.76
N ILE A 190 5.38 -18.69 2.65
CA ILE A 190 4.43 -18.60 3.75
C ILE A 190 3.38 -17.54 3.40
N VAL A 191 2.13 -17.88 3.56
CA VAL A 191 0.97 -17.01 3.32
C VAL A 191 0.19 -16.79 4.62
N TRP A 192 -0.77 -15.88 4.60
CA TRP A 192 -1.63 -15.53 5.73
C TRP A 192 -0.87 -15.00 6.95
N ALA A 193 0.35 -14.52 6.72
CA ALA A 193 1.07 -13.72 7.70
C ALA A 193 0.45 -12.31 7.77
N LYS A 194 0.56 -11.66 8.93
CA LYS A 194 0.04 -10.32 9.14
C LYS A 194 0.79 -9.63 10.27
N PHE A 195 1.31 -8.42 10.00
CA PHE A 195 2.05 -7.62 10.97
C PHE A 195 3.23 -8.38 11.61
N THR A 196 3.98 -9.08 10.81
CA THR A 196 5.08 -9.93 11.26
C THR A 196 6.35 -9.71 10.45
N LYS A 197 7.44 -10.27 10.93
CA LYS A 197 8.72 -10.40 10.21
C LYS A 197 9.35 -11.72 10.61
N ALA A 198 10.21 -12.27 9.78
CA ALA A 198 10.99 -13.44 10.13
C ALA A 198 12.01 -13.09 11.22
N THR A 199 11.94 -13.80 12.36
CA THR A 199 12.91 -13.68 13.46
C THR A 199 13.73 -14.95 13.50
N TRP A 200 14.95 -14.89 12.98
CA TRP A 200 15.80 -16.04 12.77
C TRP A 200 16.32 -16.65 14.08
N VAL A 201 16.27 -17.97 14.17
CA VAL A 201 16.83 -18.78 15.25
C VAL A 201 17.34 -20.10 14.63
N GLY A 202 18.64 -20.34 14.70
CA GLY A 202 19.25 -21.48 14.00
C GLY A 202 19.03 -21.40 12.50
N ASP A 203 18.60 -22.48 11.88
CA ASP A 203 18.34 -22.60 10.45
C ASP A 203 16.90 -22.22 10.05
N GLY A 204 16.05 -21.87 11.03
CA GLY A 204 14.67 -21.45 10.79
C GLY A 204 14.37 -20.08 11.39
N PHE A 205 13.11 -19.68 11.36
CA PHE A 205 12.67 -18.41 11.93
C PHE A 205 11.26 -18.49 12.53
N TYR A 206 11.02 -17.70 13.54
CA TYR A 206 9.69 -17.47 14.07
C TYR A 206 8.98 -16.39 13.26
N TYR A 207 7.69 -16.61 13.03
CA TYR A 207 6.77 -15.64 12.45
C TYR A 207 5.37 -15.80 13.06
N SER A 208 4.51 -14.80 12.89
CA SER A 208 3.11 -14.90 13.30
C SER A 208 2.19 -14.88 12.08
N ALA A 209 1.15 -15.70 12.14
CA ALA A 209 0.16 -15.81 11.09
C ALA A 209 -1.22 -16.14 11.67
N TYR A 210 -2.23 -16.05 10.81
CA TYR A 210 -3.60 -16.45 11.10
C TYR A 210 -3.98 -17.69 10.28
N ASP A 211 -5.08 -18.31 10.63
CA ASP A 211 -5.69 -19.31 9.75
C ASP A 211 -6.14 -18.64 8.45
N ALA A 212 -6.09 -19.40 7.35
CA ALA A 212 -6.56 -18.92 6.06
C ALA A 212 -8.03 -18.48 6.15
N PRO A 213 -8.38 -17.28 5.69
CA PRO A 213 -9.77 -16.86 5.62
C PRO A 213 -10.56 -17.71 4.62
N GLU A 214 -11.87 -17.72 4.75
CA GLU A 214 -12.73 -18.29 3.72
C GLU A 214 -12.54 -17.53 2.41
N LYS A 215 -12.56 -18.26 1.29
CA LYS A 215 -12.41 -17.66 -0.03
C LYS A 215 -13.46 -16.56 -0.28
N GLY A 216 -12.99 -15.37 -0.67
CA GLY A 216 -13.83 -14.20 -0.89
C GLY A 216 -14.15 -13.40 0.38
N LYS A 217 -13.53 -13.77 1.51
CA LYS A 217 -13.63 -13.03 2.78
C LYS A 217 -12.27 -12.56 3.30
N GLU A 218 -11.28 -12.49 2.44
CA GLU A 218 -9.90 -12.16 2.80
C GLU A 218 -9.80 -10.77 3.45
N THR A 219 -10.66 -9.83 3.07
CA THR A 219 -10.69 -8.45 3.57
C THR A 219 -11.76 -8.19 4.63
N SER A 220 -12.79 -9.05 4.73
CA SER A 220 -13.95 -8.86 5.61
C SER A 220 -14.01 -9.83 6.80
N ALA A 221 -13.29 -10.96 6.74
CA ALA A 221 -13.27 -11.92 7.82
C ALA A 221 -12.61 -11.37 9.09
N LYS A 222 -13.21 -11.68 10.24
CA LYS A 222 -12.62 -11.39 11.55
C LYS A 222 -11.36 -12.20 11.76
N ASN A 223 -10.23 -11.52 11.91
CA ASN A 223 -8.97 -12.18 12.31
C ASN A 223 -8.96 -12.36 13.84
N SER A 224 -8.99 -13.57 14.30
CA SER A 224 -8.90 -13.93 15.71
C SER A 224 -7.85 -15.01 15.92
N VAL A 225 -7.20 -15.01 17.09
CA VAL A 225 -6.20 -16.03 17.48
C VAL A 225 -4.99 -16.04 16.52
N GLN A 226 -4.18 -15.00 16.60
CA GLN A 226 -2.87 -15.00 15.95
C GLN A 226 -1.99 -16.11 16.56
N LYS A 227 -1.36 -16.91 15.71
CA LYS A 227 -0.51 -18.04 16.08
C LYS A 227 0.95 -17.70 15.79
N ILE A 228 1.85 -18.30 16.55
CA ILE A 228 3.30 -18.22 16.32
C ILE A 228 3.75 -19.55 15.75
N TYR A 229 4.52 -19.49 14.68
CA TYR A 229 5.09 -20.64 13.97
C TYR A 229 6.60 -20.55 13.94
N TYR A 230 7.22 -21.71 13.81
CA TYR A 230 8.65 -21.85 13.55
C TYR A 230 8.87 -22.57 12.25
#